data_85f2d202b60b4c441ecb16d7f566ce4d
#
_entry.id   85f2d202b60b4c441ecb16d7f566ce4d
#
_cell.length_a   1.000
_cell.length_b   1.000
_cell.length_c   1.000
_cell.angle_alpha   90.00
_cell.angle_beta   90.00
_cell.angle_gamma   90.00
#
_symmetry.space_group_name_H-M   'P 1'
#
loop_
_entity.id
_entity.type
_entity.pdbx_description
1 polymer ?
#
loop_
_entity_poly.entity_id
_entity_poly.type
_entity_poly.pdbx_seq_one_letter_code
_entity_poly.pdbx_strand_id
1 'polypeptide(L)'
;MVTGDEATFAEARELLGPGLVTVSVKRGLSRYSARRIAPARARQLIEEGAKRALSSLRAVEPYDPGRPCAVEVEFMTTDALDEYRSKAGVEVTGPLTLVSRADDWWAAWKQFYL
;
A
#
# COMPACT_ATOMS: atom_id res chain seq x y z
N MET A 1 -7.04 9.94 -0.28
CA MET A 1 -7.96 9.19 0.61
C MET A 1 -7.58 7.71 0.61
N VAL A 2 -7.66 7.07 1.79
CA VAL A 2 -7.48 5.61 1.94
C VAL A 2 -8.74 5.01 2.55
N THR A 3 -9.21 3.88 2.01
CA THR A 3 -10.36 3.14 2.53
C THR A 3 -9.97 1.70 2.81
N GLY A 4 -10.57 1.07 3.80
CA GLY A 4 -10.31 -0.34 4.10
C GLY A 4 -10.21 -0.67 5.58
N ASP A 5 -9.10 -1.28 5.96
CA ASP A 5 -8.83 -1.72 7.33
C ASP A 5 -8.34 -0.57 8.22
N GLU A 6 -8.78 -0.61 9.46
CA GLU A 6 -8.41 0.39 10.48
C GLU A 6 -6.89 0.44 10.73
N ALA A 7 -6.21 -0.70 10.70
CA ALA A 7 -4.76 -0.78 10.90
C ALA A 7 -3.97 -0.04 9.80
N THR A 8 -4.40 -0.17 8.55
CA THR A 8 -3.78 0.53 7.40
C THR A 8 -3.80 2.05 7.55
N PHE A 9 -4.74 2.61 8.32
CA PHE A 9 -4.84 4.06 8.49
C PHE A 9 -3.77 4.63 9.40
N ALA A 10 -3.32 3.89 10.40
CA ALA A 10 -2.22 4.30 11.26
C ALA A 10 -0.94 4.43 10.42
N GLU A 11 -0.62 3.39 9.66
CA GLU A 11 0.53 3.36 8.75
C GLU A 11 0.45 4.46 7.67
N ALA A 12 -0.70 4.60 7.02
CA ALA A 12 -0.88 5.60 5.98
C ALA A 12 -0.79 7.04 6.51
N ARG A 13 -1.26 7.31 7.73
CA ARG A 13 -1.13 8.63 8.36
C ARG A 13 0.28 8.91 8.86
N GLU A 14 0.99 7.91 9.33
CA GLU A 14 2.40 8.03 9.70
C GLU A 14 3.24 8.46 8.50
N LEU A 15 2.97 7.85 7.32
CA LEU A 15 3.69 8.14 6.09
C LEU A 15 3.27 9.47 5.44
N LEU A 16 1.96 9.77 5.38
CA LEU A 16 1.38 10.84 4.56
C LEU A 16 0.85 12.01 5.38
N GLY A 17 0.93 11.92 6.70
CA GLY A 17 0.51 12.98 7.61
C GLY A 17 -0.98 12.95 8.00
N PRO A 18 -1.36 13.78 9.01
CA PRO A 18 -2.69 13.78 9.62
C PRO A 18 -3.80 14.34 8.71
N GLY A 19 -3.44 15.04 7.63
CA GLY A 19 -4.39 15.56 6.63
C GLY A 19 -5.02 14.49 5.75
N LEU A 20 -4.52 13.24 5.83
CA LEU A 20 -5.04 12.14 5.03
C LEU A 20 -6.47 11.76 5.44
N VAL A 21 -7.39 11.85 4.50
CA VAL A 21 -8.77 11.36 4.71
C VAL A 21 -8.77 9.84 4.69
N THR A 22 -9.23 9.24 5.79
CA THR A 22 -9.38 7.78 5.93
C THR A 22 -10.84 7.39 6.16
N VAL A 23 -11.28 6.25 5.62
CA VAL A 23 -12.63 5.72 5.76
C VAL A 23 -12.58 4.25 6.15
N SER A 24 -12.84 3.96 7.43
CA SER A 24 -12.89 2.59 7.94
C SER A 24 -14.17 1.90 7.48
N VAL A 25 -14.02 0.81 6.76
CA VAL A 25 -15.11 -0.08 6.34
C VAL A 25 -14.88 -1.51 6.83
N LYS A 26 -13.71 -1.76 7.41
CA LYS A 26 -13.29 -3.06 7.90
C LYS A 26 -12.37 -2.90 9.11
N ARG A 27 -12.44 -3.85 10.04
CA ARG A 27 -11.47 -4.04 11.12
C ARG A 27 -11.01 -5.48 11.12
N GLY A 28 -9.72 -5.69 10.87
CA GLY A 28 -9.09 -7.00 10.97
C GLY A 28 -9.17 -7.54 12.39
N LEU A 29 -9.49 -8.82 12.53
CA LEU A 29 -9.55 -9.54 13.80
C LEU A 29 -8.46 -10.60 13.88
N SER A 30 -8.11 -11.18 12.73
CA SER A 30 -7.00 -12.12 12.55
C SER A 30 -6.59 -12.17 11.08
N ARG A 31 -5.61 -13.03 10.75
CA ARG A 31 -5.13 -13.20 9.37
C ARG A 31 -6.25 -13.47 8.34
N TYR A 32 -7.30 -14.18 8.74
CA TYR A 32 -8.39 -14.62 7.83
C TYR A 32 -9.77 -14.15 8.25
N SER A 33 -9.87 -13.28 9.27
CA SER A 33 -11.16 -12.78 9.75
C SER A 33 -11.17 -11.29 9.96
N ALA A 34 -12.29 -10.64 9.64
CA ALA A 34 -12.50 -9.24 9.83
C ALA A 34 -13.97 -8.92 10.13
N ARG A 35 -14.21 -7.92 10.95
CA ARG A 35 -15.52 -7.29 11.09
C ARG A 35 -15.68 -6.25 9.98
N ARG A 36 -16.75 -6.36 9.22
CA ARG A 36 -17.10 -5.41 8.15
C ARG A 36 -18.40 -4.70 8.50
N ILE A 37 -18.52 -3.45 8.06
CA ILE A 37 -19.80 -2.74 8.10
C ILE A 37 -20.70 -3.16 6.93
N ALA A 38 -22.01 -2.91 7.06
CA ALA A 38 -22.96 -3.25 5.99
C ALA A 38 -22.58 -2.54 4.67
N PRO A 39 -22.68 -3.22 3.52
CA PRO A 39 -22.24 -2.67 2.24
C PRO A 39 -22.87 -1.31 1.85
N ALA A 40 -24.15 -1.12 2.17
CA ALA A 40 -24.84 0.15 1.93
C ALA A 40 -24.18 1.30 2.74
N ARG A 41 -23.90 1.07 4.03
CA ARG A 41 -23.24 2.06 4.88
C ARG A 41 -21.78 2.29 4.47
N ALA A 42 -21.09 1.24 4.04
CA ALA A 42 -19.73 1.37 3.52
C ALA A 42 -19.67 2.33 2.32
N ARG A 43 -20.58 2.15 1.35
CA ARG A 43 -20.67 3.03 0.17
C ARG A 43 -20.92 4.49 0.55
N GLN A 44 -21.84 4.74 1.47
CA GLN A 44 -22.11 6.11 1.95
C GLN A 44 -20.86 6.75 2.58
N LEU A 45 -20.17 6.04 3.47
CA LEU A 45 -18.96 6.53 4.12
C LEU A 45 -17.83 6.80 3.12
N ILE A 46 -17.68 5.93 2.11
CA ILE A 46 -16.68 6.12 1.05
C ILE A 46 -17.02 7.35 0.22
N GLU A 47 -18.29 7.54 -0.15
CA GLU A 47 -18.73 8.73 -0.88
C GLU A 47 -18.49 10.01 -0.09
N GLU A 48 -18.88 10.05 1.18
CA GLU A 48 -18.64 11.17 2.08
C GLU A 48 -17.13 11.44 2.24
N GLY A 49 -16.32 10.39 2.37
CA GLY A 49 -14.87 10.48 2.45
C GLY A 49 -14.24 11.03 1.17
N ALA A 50 -14.73 10.60 0.01
CA ALA A 50 -14.27 11.09 -1.29
C ALA A 50 -14.57 12.59 -1.45
N LYS A 51 -15.78 13.04 -1.08
CA LYS A 51 -16.15 14.47 -1.09
C LYS A 51 -15.20 15.29 -0.21
N ARG A 52 -14.92 14.83 1.01
CA ARG A 52 -13.94 15.49 1.90
C ARG A 52 -12.55 15.54 1.30
N ALA A 53 -12.06 14.44 0.74
CA ALA A 53 -10.73 14.39 0.13
C ALA A 53 -10.61 15.34 -1.06
N LEU A 54 -11.62 15.41 -1.91
CA LEU A 54 -11.64 16.31 -3.06
C LEU A 54 -11.73 17.79 -2.65
N SER A 55 -12.40 18.12 -1.54
CA SER A 55 -12.43 19.46 -1.02
C SER A 55 -11.13 19.93 -0.32
N SER A 56 -10.19 19.00 -0.11
CA SER A 56 -8.95 19.25 0.62
C SER A 56 -7.73 18.64 -0.10
N LEU A 57 -7.65 18.79 -1.42
CA LEU A 57 -6.60 18.17 -2.24
C LEU A 57 -5.16 18.54 -1.83
N ARG A 58 -4.98 19.72 -1.21
CA ARG A 58 -3.66 20.21 -0.76
C ARG A 58 -3.33 19.85 0.70
N ALA A 59 -4.21 19.09 1.36
CA ALA A 59 -3.99 18.69 2.76
C ALA A 59 -2.93 17.58 2.92
N VAL A 60 -2.56 16.93 1.83
CA VAL A 60 -1.53 15.88 1.79
C VAL A 60 -0.64 16.16 0.59
N GLU A 61 0.64 16.32 0.82
CA GLU A 61 1.62 16.42 -0.25
C GLU A 61 1.81 15.05 -0.94
N PRO A 62 2.08 15.03 -2.26
CA PRO A 62 2.44 13.79 -2.94
C PRO A 62 3.67 13.15 -2.30
N TYR A 63 3.59 11.86 -2.02
CA TYR A 63 4.75 11.12 -1.52
C TYR A 63 5.77 10.93 -2.65
N ASP A 64 7.00 11.40 -2.42
CA ASP A 64 8.14 11.17 -3.31
C ASP A 64 9.14 10.26 -2.59
N PRO A 65 9.34 9.01 -3.04
CA PRO A 65 10.32 8.09 -2.46
C PRO A 65 11.78 8.47 -2.75
N GLY A 66 12.01 9.55 -3.51
CA GLY A 66 13.34 9.96 -3.94
C GLY A 66 13.85 9.21 -5.18
N ARG A 67 15.06 9.55 -5.60
CA ARG A 67 15.76 8.96 -6.76
C ARG A 67 17.26 8.84 -6.48
N PRO A 68 17.93 7.70 -6.81
CA PRO A 68 17.36 6.44 -7.31
C PRO A 68 16.52 5.72 -6.25
N CYS A 69 15.66 4.78 -6.67
CA CYS A 69 14.80 4.00 -5.79
C CYS A 69 15.24 2.54 -5.67
N ALA A 70 15.06 1.99 -4.47
CA ALA A 70 15.07 0.56 -4.21
C ALA A 70 13.69 0.14 -3.70
N VAL A 71 13.13 -0.90 -4.30
CA VAL A 71 11.90 -1.55 -3.82
C VAL A 71 12.30 -2.89 -3.22
N GLU A 72 12.09 -3.02 -1.92
CA GLU A 72 12.31 -4.27 -1.18
C GLU A 72 10.95 -4.92 -0.89
N VAL A 73 10.85 -6.22 -1.18
CA VAL A 73 9.65 -7.01 -0.93
C VAL A 73 10.02 -8.22 -0.10
N GLU A 74 9.42 -8.33 1.08
CA GLU A 74 9.50 -9.51 1.94
C GLU A 74 8.26 -10.37 1.73
N PHE A 75 8.46 -11.62 1.31
CA PHE A 75 7.39 -12.57 1.04
C PHE A 75 7.02 -13.39 2.26
N MET A 76 5.80 -13.86 2.31
CA MET A 76 5.31 -14.70 3.41
C MET A 76 5.78 -16.16 3.31
N THR A 77 6.17 -16.60 2.11
CA THR A 77 6.60 -17.97 1.83
C THR A 77 7.66 -17.98 0.73
N THR A 78 8.49 -19.03 0.69
CA THR A 78 9.48 -19.25 -0.36
C THR A 78 8.84 -19.49 -1.72
N ASP A 79 7.69 -20.16 -1.76
CA ASP A 79 6.95 -20.42 -3.02
C ASP A 79 6.53 -19.10 -3.68
N ALA A 80 6.04 -18.13 -2.87
CA ALA A 80 5.69 -16.81 -3.38
C ALA A 80 6.93 -16.03 -3.87
N LEU A 81 8.08 -16.17 -3.22
CA LEU A 81 9.34 -15.56 -3.66
C LEU A 81 9.81 -16.19 -4.99
N ASP A 82 9.70 -17.50 -5.14
CA ASP A 82 10.21 -18.23 -6.30
C ASP A 82 9.53 -17.79 -7.62
N GLU A 83 8.31 -17.26 -7.56
CA GLU A 83 7.62 -16.70 -8.73
C GLU A 83 8.34 -15.46 -9.30
N TYR A 84 9.09 -14.74 -8.47
CA TYR A 84 9.70 -13.46 -8.84
C TYR A 84 11.22 -13.48 -8.90
N ARG A 85 11.89 -14.46 -8.26
CA ARG A 85 13.35 -14.48 -8.11
C ARG A 85 14.14 -14.52 -9.43
N SER A 86 13.53 -15.00 -10.52
CA SER A 86 14.13 -15.08 -11.84
C SER A 86 13.85 -13.89 -12.74
N LYS A 87 13.12 -12.90 -12.25
CA LYS A 87 12.80 -11.69 -13.03
C LYS A 87 14.04 -10.83 -13.24
N ALA A 88 14.15 -10.25 -14.42
CA ALA A 88 15.26 -9.37 -14.76
C ALA A 88 15.27 -8.12 -13.86
N GLY A 89 16.44 -7.78 -13.30
CA GLY A 89 16.59 -6.63 -12.41
C GLY A 89 16.16 -6.86 -10.96
N VAL A 90 15.73 -8.08 -10.62
CA VAL A 90 15.39 -8.48 -9.25
C VAL A 90 16.55 -9.27 -8.64
N GLU A 91 16.92 -8.95 -7.43
CA GLU A 91 18.00 -9.56 -6.66
C GLU A 91 17.47 -10.24 -5.40
N VAL A 92 17.92 -11.45 -5.12
CA VAL A 92 17.59 -12.17 -3.87
C VAL A 92 18.56 -11.68 -2.79
N THR A 93 18.05 -11.00 -1.78
CA THR A 93 18.85 -10.44 -0.67
C THR A 93 18.66 -11.16 0.65
N GLY A 94 17.67 -12.05 0.73
CA GLY A 94 17.38 -12.85 1.90
C GLY A 94 16.54 -14.08 1.57
N PRO A 95 16.27 -14.96 2.54
CA PRO A 95 15.51 -16.18 2.32
C PRO A 95 14.06 -15.93 1.83
N LEU A 96 13.49 -14.78 2.16
CA LEU A 96 12.16 -14.35 1.76
C LEU A 96 12.15 -12.96 1.13
N THR A 97 13.32 -12.37 0.83
CA THR A 97 13.45 -10.97 0.46
C THR A 97 14.01 -10.83 -0.95
N LEU A 98 13.34 -10.03 -1.75
CA LEU A 98 13.79 -9.59 -3.07
C LEU A 98 13.92 -8.07 -3.10
N VAL A 99 14.93 -7.59 -3.84
CA VAL A 99 15.14 -6.16 -4.05
C VAL A 99 15.24 -5.87 -5.55
N SER A 100 14.58 -4.83 -5.96
CA SER A 100 14.71 -4.24 -7.29
C SER A 100 15.19 -2.79 -7.17
N ARG A 101 16.12 -2.36 -8.03
CA ARG A 101 16.68 -1.00 -8.04
C ARG A 101 16.55 -0.39 -9.41
N ALA A 102 16.15 0.89 -9.46
CA ALA A 102 16.08 1.66 -10.70
C ALA A 102 16.17 3.17 -10.41
N ASP A 103 16.18 3.97 -11.48
CA ASP A 103 16.26 5.44 -11.38
C ASP A 103 15.02 6.05 -10.72
N ASP A 104 13.88 5.42 -10.84
CA ASP A 104 12.64 5.83 -10.17
C ASP A 104 11.83 4.64 -9.63
N TRP A 105 10.87 4.94 -8.74
CA TRP A 105 10.03 3.94 -8.09
C TRP A 105 9.26 3.07 -9.09
N TRP A 106 8.71 3.66 -10.14
CA TRP A 106 7.91 2.91 -11.10
C TRP A 106 8.74 1.94 -11.92
N ALA A 107 9.94 2.35 -12.30
CA ALA A 107 10.89 1.48 -12.98
C ALA A 107 11.32 0.31 -12.10
N ALA A 108 11.63 0.56 -10.82
CA ALA A 108 11.95 -0.50 -9.86
C ALA A 108 10.76 -1.44 -9.63
N TRP A 109 9.56 -0.90 -9.39
CA TRP A 109 8.35 -1.70 -9.15
C TRP A 109 7.98 -2.59 -10.33
N LYS A 110 8.09 -2.10 -11.57
CA LYS A 110 7.78 -2.88 -12.77
C LYS A 110 8.63 -4.14 -12.95
N GLN A 111 9.86 -4.17 -12.44
CA GLN A 111 10.74 -5.34 -12.57
C GLN A 111 10.16 -6.59 -11.89
N PHE A 112 9.26 -6.45 -10.93
CA PHE A 112 8.54 -7.59 -10.35
C PHE A 112 7.46 -8.17 -11.28
N TYR A 113 6.97 -7.41 -12.26
CA TYR A 113 5.84 -7.82 -13.11
C TYR A 113 6.21 -8.11 -14.56
N LEU A 114 7.33 -7.59 -15.02
CA LEU A 114 7.83 -7.74 -16.39
C LEU A 114 9.08 -8.59 -16.42
#